data_b5421ecce44cf2449bfaec394889553a
#
_entry.id   b5421ecce44cf2449bfaec394889553a
#
_cell.length_a   1.000
_cell.length_b   1.000
_cell.length_c   1.000
_cell.angle_alpha   90.00
_cell.angle_beta   90.00
_cell.angle_gamma   90.00
#
_symmetry.space_group_name_H-M   'P 1'
#
loop_
_entity.id
_entity.type
_entity.pdbx_description
1 polymer ?
#
loop_
_entity_poly.entity_id
_entity_poly.type
_entity_poly.pdbx_seq_one_letter_code
_entity_poly.pdbx_strand_id
1 'polypeptide(L)'
;KTREEFERMKQTIQGAWVLIGGTSKGWPIDYSVRGDARRAEIIAQNDSIAAINAEIRRYNRDIFNQRRNLEREILTASPKQITKIKAKIESLKEKELIPLIEEPALFYREILEAGALGLIQSAPVPITTLYDRVNIDDGYMTWDNLPTLPDIKLDFRQYEKIKEMVQLREYVELEFDIRNHFYMGPVPYYNIVAVLRGSEYPEEYVICGGHLDSYDAGTGGVDCGTGVAPTMEAARLLTAAGAKPKRSIVFALWAGEEFGLLGSKAWVASHPDKLPHIVNYFNRDGG
;
A
#
# COMPACT_ATOMS: atom_id res chain seq x y z
N LYS A 1 -10.08 -15.13 -1.71
CA LYS A 1 -8.71 -15.16 -2.25
C LYS A 1 -8.66 -15.50 -3.74
N THR A 2 -9.73 -16.06 -4.31
CA THR A 2 -9.83 -16.40 -5.72
C THR A 2 -11.15 -15.90 -6.29
N ARG A 3 -11.25 -15.78 -7.63
CA ARG A 3 -12.52 -15.45 -8.30
C ARG A 3 -13.63 -16.43 -7.97
N GLU A 4 -13.31 -17.71 -7.90
CA GLU A 4 -14.29 -18.74 -7.54
C GLU A 4 -14.83 -18.53 -6.13
N GLU A 5 -13.97 -18.15 -5.18
CA GLU A 5 -14.38 -17.80 -3.83
C GLU A 5 -15.24 -16.52 -3.83
N PHE A 6 -14.82 -15.50 -4.58
CA PHE A 6 -15.59 -14.26 -4.71
C PHE A 6 -17.01 -14.53 -5.26
N GLU A 7 -17.15 -15.27 -6.35
CA GLU A 7 -18.45 -15.56 -6.94
C GLU A 7 -19.37 -16.34 -5.99
N ARG A 8 -18.81 -17.24 -5.19
CA ARG A 8 -19.59 -17.94 -4.14
C ARG A 8 -20.07 -17.02 -3.04
N MET A 9 -19.26 -16.02 -2.71
CA MET A 9 -19.55 -15.09 -1.59
C MET A 9 -20.31 -13.84 -2.03
N LYS A 10 -20.37 -13.54 -3.30
CA LYS A 10 -20.89 -12.30 -3.86
C LYS A 10 -22.25 -11.89 -3.28
N GLN A 11 -23.16 -12.84 -3.10
CA GLN A 11 -24.48 -12.55 -2.54
C GLN A 11 -24.45 -12.17 -1.06
N THR A 12 -23.39 -12.55 -0.32
CA THR A 12 -23.23 -12.23 1.10
C THR A 12 -22.49 -10.91 1.32
N ILE A 13 -21.98 -10.28 0.28
CA ILE A 13 -21.24 -9.02 0.34
C ILE A 13 -22.18 -7.84 0.51
N GLN A 14 -23.39 -7.90 -0.04
CA GLN A 14 -24.33 -6.80 0.05
C GLN A 14 -24.65 -6.43 1.51
N GLY A 15 -24.39 -5.18 1.86
CA GLY A 15 -24.63 -4.67 3.21
C GLY A 15 -23.64 -5.16 4.27
N ALA A 16 -22.50 -5.75 3.85
CA ALA A 16 -21.49 -6.29 4.75
C ALA A 16 -20.16 -5.52 4.64
N TRP A 17 -19.38 -5.54 5.73
CA TRP A 17 -17.96 -5.20 5.69
C TRP A 17 -17.16 -6.42 5.23
N VAL A 18 -16.19 -6.19 4.36
CA VAL A 18 -15.39 -7.28 3.75
C VAL A 18 -13.98 -7.30 4.34
N LEU A 19 -13.62 -8.41 4.96
CA LEU A 19 -12.26 -8.65 5.44
C LEU A 19 -11.37 -9.10 4.27
N ILE A 20 -10.32 -8.34 4.00
CA ILE A 20 -9.33 -8.68 2.98
C ILE A 20 -8.22 -9.49 3.62
N GLY A 21 -8.02 -10.71 3.16
CA GLY A 21 -6.96 -11.59 3.65
C GLY A 21 -5.60 -11.21 3.10
N GLY A 22 -4.58 -11.25 3.98
CA GLY A 22 -3.21 -10.91 3.64
C GLY A 22 -2.91 -9.41 3.74
N THR A 23 -1.64 -9.06 3.58
CA THR A 23 -1.20 -7.67 3.50
C THR A 23 -1.44 -7.14 2.10
N SER A 24 -2.25 -6.11 1.96
CA SER A 24 -2.46 -5.45 0.68
C SER A 24 -1.17 -4.75 0.23
N LYS A 25 -0.77 -5.01 -1.00
CA LYS A 25 0.27 -4.24 -1.70
C LYS A 25 -0.32 -3.05 -2.49
N GLY A 26 -1.56 -2.73 -2.22
CA GLY A 26 -2.32 -1.71 -2.92
C GLY A 26 -3.28 -2.28 -3.96
N TRP A 27 -4.38 -1.60 -4.08
CA TRP A 27 -5.42 -1.88 -5.05
C TRP A 27 -5.34 -0.85 -6.17
N PRO A 28 -5.63 -1.21 -7.40
CA PRO A 28 -5.96 -0.22 -8.42
C PRO A 28 -7.37 0.31 -8.15
N ILE A 29 -7.47 1.19 -7.15
CA ILE A 29 -8.75 1.71 -6.66
C ILE A 29 -9.27 2.90 -7.45
N ASP A 30 -8.41 3.54 -8.21
CA ASP A 30 -8.80 4.67 -9.05
C ASP A 30 -9.39 4.23 -10.40
N TYR A 31 -10.05 5.14 -11.08
CA TYR A 31 -10.60 4.97 -12.43
C TYR A 31 -9.75 5.66 -13.50
N SER A 32 -8.51 5.98 -13.18
CA SER A 32 -7.56 6.55 -14.12
C SER A 32 -7.11 5.53 -15.17
N VAL A 33 -6.58 6.04 -16.28
CA VAL A 33 -5.98 5.19 -17.33
C VAL A 33 -4.88 4.29 -16.77
N ARG A 34 -4.09 4.79 -15.81
CA ARG A 34 -3.02 4.03 -15.17
C ARG A 34 -3.59 2.97 -14.23
N GLY A 35 -4.63 3.30 -13.47
CA GLY A 35 -5.35 2.33 -12.64
C GLY A 35 -5.95 1.21 -13.48
N ASP A 36 -6.56 1.54 -14.61
CA ASP A 36 -7.11 0.56 -15.56
C ASP A 36 -6.02 -0.32 -16.20
N ALA A 37 -4.87 0.24 -16.58
CA ALA A 37 -3.75 -0.53 -17.10
C ALA A 37 -3.21 -1.51 -16.05
N ARG A 38 -3.00 -1.06 -14.82
CA ARG A 38 -2.57 -1.93 -13.72
C ARG A 38 -3.60 -3.01 -13.41
N ARG A 39 -4.88 -2.67 -13.45
CA ARG A 39 -5.97 -3.64 -13.29
C ARG A 39 -5.92 -4.73 -14.37
N ALA A 40 -5.69 -4.36 -15.64
CA ALA A 40 -5.56 -5.30 -16.73
C ALA A 40 -4.36 -6.27 -16.54
N GLU A 41 -3.22 -5.77 -16.07
CA GLU A 41 -2.06 -6.60 -15.72
C GLU A 41 -2.39 -7.63 -14.64
N ILE A 42 -3.06 -7.21 -13.57
CA ILE A 42 -3.45 -8.09 -12.48
C ILE A 42 -4.51 -9.12 -12.95
N ILE A 43 -5.45 -8.73 -13.83
CA ILE A 43 -6.41 -9.67 -14.43
C ILE A 43 -5.69 -10.76 -15.21
N ALA A 44 -4.73 -10.39 -16.07
CA ALA A 44 -3.94 -11.35 -16.83
C ALA A 44 -3.13 -12.29 -15.92
N GLN A 45 -2.56 -11.75 -14.82
CA GLN A 45 -1.87 -12.54 -13.81
C GLN A 45 -2.84 -13.52 -13.12
N ASN A 46 -4.03 -13.09 -12.75
CA ASN A 46 -5.03 -13.94 -12.13
C ASN A 46 -5.54 -15.03 -13.08
N ASP A 47 -5.67 -14.74 -14.38
CA ASP A 47 -6.03 -15.76 -15.38
C ASP A 47 -5.00 -16.88 -15.42
N SER A 48 -3.71 -16.52 -15.37
CA SER A 48 -2.61 -17.48 -15.30
C SER A 48 -2.64 -18.31 -14.02
N ILE A 49 -2.84 -17.65 -12.87
CA ILE A 49 -2.96 -18.31 -11.56
C ILE A 49 -4.18 -19.21 -11.52
N ALA A 50 -5.31 -18.79 -12.08
CA ALA A 50 -6.53 -19.60 -12.14
C ALA A 50 -6.34 -20.90 -12.95
N ALA A 51 -5.59 -20.83 -14.06
CA ALA A 51 -5.22 -22.00 -14.85
C ALA A 51 -4.36 -22.99 -14.04
N ILE A 52 -3.32 -22.49 -13.36
CA ILE A 52 -2.46 -23.31 -12.48
C ILE A 52 -3.29 -23.91 -11.34
N ASN A 53 -4.14 -23.13 -10.71
CA ASN A 53 -5.00 -23.60 -9.63
C ASN A 53 -6.01 -24.67 -10.10
N ALA A 54 -6.46 -24.60 -11.35
CA ALA A 54 -7.32 -25.65 -11.92
C ALA A 54 -6.58 -27.00 -12.04
N GLU A 55 -5.30 -26.97 -12.40
CA GLU A 55 -4.47 -28.18 -12.45
C GLU A 55 -4.17 -28.71 -11.05
N ILE A 56 -3.83 -27.84 -10.09
CA ILE A 56 -3.64 -28.22 -8.68
C ILE A 56 -4.92 -28.87 -8.12
N ARG A 57 -6.09 -28.28 -8.38
CA ARG A 57 -7.36 -28.87 -7.97
C ARG A 57 -7.61 -30.24 -8.59
N ARG A 58 -7.24 -30.41 -9.87
CA ARG A 58 -7.35 -31.72 -10.54
C ARG A 58 -6.48 -32.77 -9.86
N TYR A 59 -5.20 -32.43 -9.63
CA TYR A 59 -4.25 -33.31 -8.93
C TYR A 59 -4.73 -33.70 -7.53
N ASN A 60 -5.12 -32.73 -6.72
CA ASN A 60 -5.62 -32.98 -5.36
C ASN A 60 -6.89 -33.82 -5.35
N ARG A 61 -7.81 -33.60 -6.31
CA ARG A 61 -9.05 -34.36 -6.48
C ARG A 61 -8.76 -35.82 -6.87
N ASP A 62 -7.78 -36.02 -7.72
CA ASP A 62 -7.40 -37.39 -8.14
C ASP A 62 -6.84 -38.18 -6.96
N ILE A 63 -6.00 -37.60 -6.12
CA ILE A 63 -5.52 -38.24 -4.89
C ILE A 63 -6.70 -38.58 -3.97
N PHE A 64 -7.60 -37.63 -3.77
CA PHE A 64 -8.80 -37.85 -2.93
C PHE A 64 -9.70 -38.96 -3.47
N ASN A 65 -9.98 -38.97 -4.77
CA ASN A 65 -10.81 -39.97 -5.41
C ASN A 65 -10.18 -41.38 -5.36
N GLN A 66 -8.87 -41.49 -5.59
CA GLN A 66 -8.14 -42.75 -5.47
C GLN A 66 -8.24 -43.30 -4.05
N ARG A 67 -8.03 -42.47 -3.02
CA ARG A 67 -8.19 -42.88 -1.61
C ARG A 67 -9.60 -43.35 -1.32
N ARG A 68 -10.60 -42.57 -1.70
CA ARG A 68 -12.03 -42.90 -1.51
C ARG A 68 -12.43 -44.19 -2.19
N ASN A 69 -11.93 -44.46 -3.39
CA ASN A 69 -12.22 -45.71 -4.10
C ASN A 69 -11.58 -46.91 -3.39
N LEU A 70 -10.34 -46.80 -2.94
CA LEU A 70 -9.67 -47.85 -2.17
C LEU A 70 -10.35 -48.09 -0.82
N GLU A 71 -10.83 -47.06 -0.14
CA GLU A 71 -11.62 -47.20 1.10
C GLU A 71 -12.92 -47.95 0.88
N ARG A 72 -13.58 -47.75 -0.27
CA ARG A 72 -14.77 -48.54 -0.67
C ARG A 72 -14.42 -49.98 -1.00
N GLU A 73 -13.31 -50.20 -1.69
CA GLU A 73 -12.86 -51.54 -2.08
C GLU A 73 -12.57 -52.43 -0.85
N ILE A 74 -12.12 -51.85 0.27
CA ILE A 74 -11.91 -52.55 1.55
C ILE A 74 -13.20 -53.27 2.02
N LEU A 75 -14.36 -52.69 1.77
CA LEU A 75 -15.65 -53.24 2.28
C LEU A 75 -15.99 -54.61 1.72
N THR A 76 -15.43 -54.97 0.58
CA THR A 76 -15.73 -56.25 -0.13
C THR A 76 -14.49 -57.11 -0.34
N ALA A 77 -13.31 -56.65 0.13
CA ALA A 77 -12.05 -57.36 -0.13
C ALA A 77 -11.76 -58.48 0.87
N SER A 78 -11.03 -59.50 0.42
CA SER A 78 -10.51 -60.54 1.31
C SER A 78 -9.39 -60.05 2.23
N PRO A 79 -9.10 -60.71 3.35
CA PRO A 79 -8.08 -60.27 4.32
C PRO A 79 -6.69 -59.97 3.70
N LYS A 80 -6.29 -60.79 2.72
CA LYS A 80 -5.00 -60.59 2.01
C LYS A 80 -5.02 -59.37 1.09
N GLN A 81 -6.16 -59.04 0.49
CA GLN A 81 -6.34 -57.84 -0.32
C GLN A 81 -6.41 -56.59 0.56
N ILE A 82 -7.07 -56.64 1.69
CA ILE A 82 -7.17 -55.53 2.64
C ILE A 82 -5.78 -55.00 3.04
N THR A 83 -4.84 -55.91 3.31
CA THR A 83 -3.47 -55.51 3.66
C THR A 83 -2.81 -54.73 2.53
N LYS A 84 -2.96 -55.15 1.27
CA LYS A 84 -2.41 -54.44 0.10
C LYS A 84 -3.11 -53.11 -0.14
N ILE A 85 -4.42 -53.05 0.05
CA ILE A 85 -5.19 -51.80 -0.11
C ILE A 85 -4.82 -50.79 0.94
N LYS A 86 -4.67 -51.20 2.21
CA LYS A 86 -4.21 -50.31 3.29
C LYS A 86 -2.83 -49.72 3.01
N ALA A 87 -1.88 -50.53 2.53
CA ALA A 87 -0.57 -50.05 2.12
C ALA A 87 -0.65 -49.00 1.01
N LYS A 88 -1.54 -49.19 0.04
CA LYS A 88 -1.80 -48.21 -1.03
C LYS A 88 -2.42 -46.90 -0.50
N ILE A 89 -3.37 -47.00 0.41
CA ILE A 89 -3.99 -45.82 1.03
C ILE A 89 -2.91 -45.03 1.79
N GLU A 90 -2.03 -45.71 2.51
CA GLU A 90 -0.95 -45.04 3.25
C GLU A 90 0.01 -44.31 2.33
N SER A 91 0.43 -44.96 1.22
CA SER A 91 1.27 -44.28 0.22
C SER A 91 0.59 -43.08 -0.45
N LEU A 92 -0.75 -43.04 -0.52
CA LEU A 92 -1.48 -41.87 -1.00
C LEU A 92 -1.62 -40.76 0.05
N LYS A 93 -1.58 -41.09 1.34
CA LYS A 93 -1.54 -40.10 2.42
C LYS A 93 -0.17 -39.38 2.50
N GLU A 94 0.91 -40.08 2.12
CA GLU A 94 2.24 -39.48 2.02
C GLU A 94 2.35 -38.49 0.86
N LYS A 95 1.43 -38.56 -0.15
CA LYS A 95 1.37 -37.55 -1.20
C LYS A 95 0.83 -36.24 -0.63
N GLU A 96 1.69 -35.24 -0.59
CA GLU A 96 1.34 -33.91 -0.12
C GLU A 96 0.31 -33.25 -1.06
N LEU A 97 -0.76 -32.73 -0.49
CA LEU A 97 -1.70 -31.91 -1.25
C LEU A 97 -1.06 -30.56 -1.54
N ILE A 98 -1.13 -30.13 -2.80
CA ILE A 98 -0.56 -28.86 -3.22
C ILE A 98 -1.54 -27.74 -2.84
N PRO A 99 -1.10 -26.71 -2.07
CA PRO A 99 -1.94 -25.56 -1.77
C PRO A 99 -2.22 -24.75 -3.03
N LEU A 100 -3.41 -24.14 -3.08
CA LEU A 100 -3.74 -23.21 -4.17
C LEU A 100 -2.92 -21.94 -4.05
N ILE A 101 -2.53 -21.40 -5.19
CA ILE A 101 -1.88 -20.11 -5.28
C ILE A 101 -2.93 -19.02 -5.05
N GLU A 102 -2.62 -18.05 -4.19
CA GLU A 102 -3.49 -16.90 -3.95
C GLU A 102 -3.44 -15.95 -5.15
N GLU A 103 -4.60 -15.54 -5.62
CA GLU A 103 -4.71 -14.51 -6.66
C GLU A 103 -4.45 -13.14 -6.03
N PRO A 104 -3.72 -12.22 -6.69
CA PRO A 104 -3.65 -10.84 -6.25
C PRO A 104 -5.06 -10.25 -6.09
N ALA A 105 -5.21 -9.44 -5.06
CA ALA A 105 -6.50 -8.82 -4.79
C ALA A 105 -6.88 -7.84 -5.90
N LEU A 106 -8.02 -8.08 -6.52
CA LEU A 106 -8.50 -7.35 -7.68
C LEU A 106 -9.93 -6.89 -7.58
N PHE A 107 -10.55 -7.17 -6.46
CA PHE A 107 -11.99 -7.18 -6.44
C PHE A 107 -12.59 -5.90 -5.89
N TYR A 108 -11.85 -4.77 -5.90
CA TYR A 108 -12.37 -3.52 -5.34
C TYR A 108 -13.67 -3.07 -6.03
N ARG A 109 -13.65 -2.98 -7.36
CA ARG A 109 -14.86 -2.59 -8.13
C ARG A 109 -15.97 -3.61 -7.96
N GLU A 110 -15.65 -4.89 -8.05
CA GLU A 110 -16.62 -5.98 -7.91
C GLU A 110 -17.22 -6.03 -6.51
N ILE A 111 -16.44 -5.75 -5.47
CA ILE A 111 -16.92 -5.66 -4.09
C ILE A 111 -17.81 -4.44 -3.91
N LEU A 112 -17.44 -3.29 -4.48
CA LEU A 112 -18.26 -2.08 -4.48
C LEU A 112 -19.59 -2.34 -5.20
N GLU A 113 -19.56 -2.91 -6.40
CA GLU A 113 -20.74 -3.25 -7.20
C GLU A 113 -21.63 -4.30 -6.52
N ALA A 114 -21.06 -5.19 -5.72
CA ALA A 114 -21.80 -6.15 -4.91
C ALA A 114 -22.45 -5.52 -3.66
N GLY A 115 -22.24 -4.23 -3.42
CA GLY A 115 -22.90 -3.47 -2.35
C GLY A 115 -22.28 -3.62 -0.97
N ALA A 116 -20.95 -3.81 -0.88
CA ALA A 116 -20.23 -3.78 0.39
C ALA A 116 -20.35 -2.42 1.07
N LEU A 117 -20.31 -2.41 2.39
CA LEU A 117 -20.27 -1.18 3.21
C LEU A 117 -18.84 -0.63 3.33
N GLY A 118 -17.84 -1.47 3.24
CA GLY A 118 -16.44 -1.08 3.33
C GLY A 118 -15.50 -2.28 3.37
N LEU A 119 -14.21 -1.99 3.38
CA LEU A 119 -13.13 -2.96 3.45
C LEU A 119 -12.37 -2.84 4.76
N ILE A 120 -11.92 -3.96 5.30
CA ILE A 120 -11.05 -4.02 6.47
C ILE A 120 -9.82 -4.82 6.09
N GLN A 121 -8.66 -4.20 6.21
CA GLN A 121 -7.36 -4.78 5.89
C GLN A 121 -6.47 -4.84 7.13
N SER A 122 -5.42 -5.65 7.04
CA SER A 122 -4.35 -5.70 8.04
C SER A 122 -3.20 -4.79 7.65
N ALA A 123 -2.65 -4.04 8.59
CA ALA A 123 -1.36 -3.40 8.42
C ALA A 123 -0.24 -4.46 8.35
N PRO A 124 0.86 -4.21 7.60
CA PRO A 124 1.99 -5.16 7.50
C PRO A 124 2.81 -5.26 8.79
N VAL A 125 2.59 -4.36 9.74
CA VAL A 125 3.23 -4.31 11.05
C VAL A 125 2.15 -4.22 12.14
N PRO A 126 2.45 -4.57 13.41
CA PRO A 126 1.44 -4.57 14.48
C PRO A 126 1.12 -3.15 14.98
N ILE A 127 0.80 -2.26 14.07
CA ILE A 127 0.34 -0.90 14.34
C ILE A 127 -0.81 -0.55 13.38
N THR A 128 -1.69 0.33 13.83
CA THR A 128 -2.71 0.89 12.95
C THR A 128 -2.05 1.84 11.95
N THR A 129 -2.33 1.62 10.68
CA THR A 129 -1.84 2.49 9.60
C THR A 129 -2.90 3.54 9.31
N LEU A 130 -2.58 4.80 9.56
CA LEU A 130 -3.45 5.93 9.23
C LEU A 130 -3.39 6.29 7.74
N TYR A 131 -2.33 5.87 7.07
CA TYR A 131 -2.04 6.18 5.70
C TYR A 131 -1.53 4.93 4.97
N ASP A 132 -1.98 4.74 3.75
CA ASP A 132 -1.51 3.70 2.86
C ASP A 132 -1.07 4.29 1.52
N ARG A 133 0.22 4.59 1.42
CA ARG A 133 0.82 5.14 0.21
C ARG A 133 0.64 4.25 -1.03
N VAL A 134 0.50 2.96 -0.84
CA VAL A 134 0.38 2.00 -1.95
C VAL A 134 -0.97 2.12 -2.64
N ASN A 135 -1.97 2.66 -1.96
CA ASN A 135 -3.31 2.87 -2.49
C ASN A 135 -3.48 4.26 -3.13
N ILE A 136 -2.48 5.13 -3.02
CA ILE A 136 -2.50 6.46 -3.65
C ILE A 136 -1.66 6.39 -4.91
N ASP A 137 -2.26 6.76 -6.03
CA ASP A 137 -1.56 6.90 -7.30
C ASP A 137 -1.26 8.39 -7.52
N ASP A 138 -0.01 8.79 -7.24
CA ASP A 138 0.46 10.15 -7.29
C ASP A 138 0.05 10.84 -8.60
N GLY A 139 -0.76 11.89 -8.50
CA GLY A 139 -1.19 12.72 -9.60
C GLY A 139 -2.34 12.19 -10.48
N TYR A 140 -2.89 11.02 -10.17
CA TYR A 140 -4.01 10.44 -10.92
C TYR A 140 -5.33 10.46 -10.16
N MET A 141 -5.31 10.75 -8.86
CA MET A 141 -6.50 10.90 -8.06
C MET A 141 -7.10 12.28 -8.27
N THR A 142 -8.34 12.32 -8.70
CA THR A 142 -9.13 13.54 -8.92
C THR A 142 -10.44 13.45 -8.13
N TRP A 143 -11.16 14.55 -8.05
CA TRP A 143 -12.49 14.56 -7.40
C TRP A 143 -13.46 13.58 -8.04
N ASP A 144 -13.32 13.34 -9.34
CA ASP A 144 -14.24 12.49 -10.09
C ASP A 144 -13.93 11.00 -9.92
N ASN A 145 -12.74 10.66 -9.42
CA ASN A 145 -12.29 9.28 -9.25
C ASN A 145 -11.87 8.92 -7.83
N LEU A 146 -12.27 9.70 -6.84
CA LEU A 146 -12.02 9.36 -5.43
C LEU A 146 -12.69 8.04 -5.05
N PRO A 147 -12.01 7.19 -4.26
CA PRO A 147 -12.61 5.99 -3.70
C PRO A 147 -13.83 6.36 -2.84
N THR A 148 -14.95 5.71 -3.06
CA THR A 148 -16.18 5.93 -2.30
C THR A 148 -16.42 4.89 -1.22
N LEU A 149 -15.75 3.73 -1.33
CA LEU A 149 -15.86 2.66 -0.35
C LEU A 149 -14.87 2.90 0.79
N PRO A 150 -15.31 2.95 2.06
CA PRO A 150 -14.39 3.02 3.19
C PRO A 150 -13.41 1.85 3.17
N ASP A 151 -12.13 2.15 3.30
CA ASP A 151 -11.04 1.18 3.34
C ASP A 151 -10.22 1.43 4.61
N ILE A 152 -10.28 0.49 5.55
CA ILE A 152 -9.73 0.65 6.89
C ILE A 152 -8.60 -0.34 7.10
N LYS A 153 -7.46 0.14 7.56
CA LYS A 153 -6.36 -0.69 8.04
C LYS A 153 -6.35 -0.75 9.55
N LEU A 154 -6.42 -1.95 10.08
CA LEU A 154 -6.32 -2.22 11.50
C LEU A 154 -4.91 -2.70 11.87
N ASP A 155 -4.57 -2.54 13.15
CA ASP A 155 -3.47 -3.28 13.76
C ASP A 155 -3.61 -4.77 13.45
N PHE A 156 -2.50 -5.40 13.14
CA PHE A 156 -2.46 -6.82 12.78
C PHE A 156 -3.18 -7.72 13.80
N ARG A 157 -2.98 -7.47 15.09
CA ARG A 157 -3.58 -8.29 16.17
C ARG A 157 -5.08 -8.11 16.25
N GLN A 158 -5.57 -6.88 16.06
CA GLN A 158 -7.00 -6.59 16.03
C GLN A 158 -7.65 -7.26 14.80
N TYR A 159 -7.01 -7.14 13.65
CA TYR A 159 -7.49 -7.78 12.43
C TYR A 159 -7.58 -9.31 12.57
N GLU A 160 -6.52 -9.99 13.05
CA GLU A 160 -6.52 -11.44 13.21
C GLU A 160 -7.58 -11.89 14.20
N LYS A 161 -7.82 -11.15 15.30
CA LYS A 161 -8.89 -11.45 16.25
C LYS A 161 -10.27 -11.38 15.58
N ILE A 162 -10.56 -10.33 14.82
CA ILE A 162 -11.84 -10.19 14.10
C ILE A 162 -12.00 -11.33 13.09
N LYS A 163 -10.94 -11.63 12.34
CA LYS A 163 -10.93 -12.71 11.36
C LYS A 163 -11.22 -14.07 12.00
N GLU A 164 -10.62 -14.38 13.15
CA GLU A 164 -10.88 -15.60 13.90
C GLU A 164 -12.35 -15.69 14.32
N MET A 165 -12.91 -14.64 14.93
CA MET A 165 -14.31 -14.58 15.33
C MET A 165 -15.25 -14.82 14.13
N VAL A 166 -14.99 -14.18 12.98
CA VAL A 166 -15.77 -14.38 11.75
C VAL A 166 -15.67 -15.83 11.25
N GLN A 167 -14.49 -16.45 11.31
CA GLN A 167 -14.30 -17.85 10.92
C GLN A 167 -15.05 -18.83 11.83
N LEU A 168 -15.12 -18.52 13.12
CA LEU A 168 -15.88 -19.28 14.10
C LEU A 168 -17.40 -18.99 14.07
N ARG A 169 -17.84 -18.07 13.19
CA ARG A 169 -19.23 -17.61 13.09
C ARG A 169 -19.75 -16.97 14.37
N GLU A 170 -18.85 -16.36 15.12
CA GLU A 170 -19.23 -15.56 16.28
C GLU A 170 -19.84 -14.22 15.82
N TYR A 171 -20.66 -13.63 16.71
CA TYR A 171 -21.20 -12.29 16.48
C TYR A 171 -20.08 -11.25 16.61
N VAL A 172 -19.92 -10.43 15.56
CA VAL A 172 -18.97 -9.33 15.54
C VAL A 172 -19.72 -8.04 15.26
N GLU A 173 -19.58 -7.08 16.15
CA GLU A 173 -20.09 -5.73 15.99
C GLU A 173 -18.91 -4.75 16.01
N LEU A 174 -18.88 -3.87 15.03
CA LEU A 174 -17.83 -2.86 14.89
C LEU A 174 -18.50 -1.49 14.75
N GLU A 175 -17.98 -0.51 15.47
CA GLU A 175 -18.38 0.88 15.35
C GLU A 175 -17.33 1.66 14.58
N PHE A 176 -17.73 2.39 13.55
CA PHE A 176 -16.86 3.23 12.74
C PHE A 176 -17.33 4.68 12.81
N ASP A 177 -16.40 5.58 13.12
CA ASP A 177 -16.59 7.02 13.07
C ASP A 177 -15.58 7.62 12.08
N ILE A 178 -15.98 7.79 10.83
CA ILE A 178 -15.15 8.29 9.74
C ILE A 178 -15.70 9.65 9.31
N ARG A 179 -14.95 10.71 9.61
CA ARG A 179 -15.34 12.10 9.37
C ARG A 179 -14.34 12.82 8.48
N ASN A 180 -14.04 12.23 7.32
CA ASN A 180 -13.16 12.87 6.35
C ASN A 180 -13.86 14.02 5.65
N HIS A 181 -13.17 15.15 5.57
CA HIS A 181 -13.63 16.33 4.85
C HIS A 181 -12.68 16.64 3.71
N PHE A 182 -13.20 16.72 2.50
CA PHE A 182 -12.44 17.12 1.33
C PHE A 182 -12.65 18.60 1.05
N TYR A 183 -11.55 19.34 0.94
CA TYR A 183 -11.58 20.74 0.56
C TYR A 183 -11.36 20.88 -0.94
N MET A 184 -12.41 21.36 -1.64
CA MET A 184 -12.39 21.57 -3.08
C MET A 184 -11.65 22.85 -3.44
N GLY A 185 -10.60 22.75 -4.22
CA GLY A 185 -9.92 23.89 -4.82
C GLY A 185 -8.43 23.92 -4.51
N PRO A 186 -7.68 24.78 -5.19
CA PRO A 186 -6.24 24.88 -4.93
C PRO A 186 -6.00 25.43 -3.53
N VAL A 187 -5.26 24.66 -2.72
CA VAL A 187 -4.77 25.12 -1.42
C VAL A 187 -3.35 25.67 -1.63
N PRO A 188 -3.11 26.97 -1.43
CA PRO A 188 -1.78 27.54 -1.58
C PRO A 188 -0.87 27.05 -0.47
N TYR A 189 0.36 26.69 -0.81
CA TYR A 189 1.43 26.43 0.11
C TYR A 189 2.71 27.10 -0.39
N TYR A 190 3.66 27.33 0.51
CA TYR A 190 4.76 28.23 0.24
C TYR A 190 6.09 27.60 0.65
N ASN A 191 7.10 27.68 -0.23
CA ASN A 191 8.48 27.47 0.16
C ASN A 191 8.95 28.63 1.04
N ILE A 192 9.81 28.34 2.01
CA ILE A 192 10.51 29.36 2.77
C ILE A 192 11.95 29.40 2.28
N VAL A 193 12.37 30.54 1.78
CA VAL A 193 13.72 30.72 1.25
C VAL A 193 14.37 31.96 1.89
N ALA A 194 15.54 31.78 2.48
CA ALA A 194 16.38 32.84 3.01
C ALA A 194 17.74 32.85 2.32
N VAL A 195 18.34 34.03 2.17
CA VAL A 195 19.62 34.15 1.46
C VAL A 195 20.61 34.96 2.33
N LEU A 196 21.77 34.38 2.59
CA LEU A 196 22.95 35.09 3.09
C LEU A 196 23.82 35.45 1.87
N ARG A 197 23.79 36.71 1.49
CA ARG A 197 24.41 37.19 0.25
C ARG A 197 25.93 37.02 0.25
N GLY A 198 26.48 36.57 -0.84
CA GLY A 198 27.91 36.43 -1.05
C GLY A 198 28.62 37.77 -1.24
N SER A 199 29.89 37.84 -0.81
CA SER A 199 30.69 39.05 -0.87
C SER A 199 31.53 39.19 -2.15
N GLU A 200 31.88 38.05 -2.80
CA GLU A 200 32.73 38.05 -4.02
C GLU A 200 31.94 37.59 -5.23
N TYR A 201 31.13 36.51 -5.06
CA TYR A 201 30.32 35.89 -6.13
C TYR A 201 28.86 35.82 -5.70
N PRO A 202 28.15 36.95 -5.58
CA PRO A 202 26.80 37.00 -5.02
C PRO A 202 25.76 36.30 -5.89
N GLU A 203 26.02 36.05 -7.16
CA GLU A 203 25.14 35.35 -8.10
C GLU A 203 25.46 33.84 -8.25
N GLU A 204 26.43 33.33 -7.49
CA GLU A 204 26.70 31.90 -7.36
C GLU A 204 26.11 31.38 -6.05
N TYR A 205 25.37 30.28 -6.10
CA TYR A 205 24.53 29.81 -5.01
C TYR A 205 25.02 28.46 -4.46
N VAL A 206 25.12 28.37 -3.16
CA VAL A 206 25.17 27.11 -2.42
C VAL A 206 23.83 26.98 -1.70
N ILE A 207 23.06 25.97 -2.00
CA ILE A 207 21.75 25.76 -1.40
C ILE A 207 21.84 24.70 -0.30
N CYS A 208 21.24 24.98 0.86
CA CYS A 208 21.03 24.05 1.96
C CYS A 208 19.54 23.93 2.22
N GLY A 209 19.00 22.73 2.37
CA GLY A 209 17.57 22.58 2.56
C GLY A 209 17.10 21.23 3.05
N GLY A 210 15.83 21.20 3.28
CA GLY A 210 14.99 20.04 3.59
C GLY A 210 13.55 20.40 3.30
N HIS A 211 12.62 19.47 3.44
CA HIS A 211 11.20 19.78 3.27
C HIS A 211 10.52 20.12 4.60
N LEU A 212 9.51 20.98 4.53
CA LEU A 212 8.83 21.53 5.69
C LEU A 212 7.55 20.77 6.05
N ASP A 213 6.96 20.12 5.08
CA ASP A 213 5.76 19.32 5.25
C ASP A 213 6.06 17.92 5.79
N SER A 214 5.03 17.25 6.25
CA SER A 214 5.03 15.85 6.66
C SER A 214 3.68 15.23 6.28
N TYR A 215 3.57 13.92 6.37
CA TYR A 215 2.30 13.24 6.17
C TYR A 215 1.25 13.63 7.21
N ASP A 216 -0.02 13.54 6.81
CA ASP A 216 -1.16 13.74 7.69
C ASP A 216 -1.04 12.92 8.98
N ALA A 217 -1.31 13.58 10.11
CA ALA A 217 -1.15 13.05 11.46
C ALA A 217 0.29 12.66 11.84
N GLY A 218 1.27 12.81 10.95
CA GLY A 218 2.69 12.69 11.26
C GLY A 218 3.20 13.94 11.96
N THR A 219 4.12 13.78 12.92
CA THR A 219 4.73 14.94 13.61
C THR A 219 5.87 15.58 12.80
N GLY A 220 6.34 14.90 11.73
CA GLY A 220 7.47 15.35 10.94
C GLY A 220 8.80 15.44 11.71
N GLY A 221 8.91 14.82 12.89
CA GLY A 221 10.07 14.95 13.75
C GLY A 221 11.36 14.43 13.13
N VAL A 222 11.27 13.31 12.40
CA VAL A 222 12.38 12.72 11.65
C VAL A 222 12.31 13.19 10.20
N ASP A 223 11.23 12.94 9.55
CA ASP A 223 10.95 13.25 8.16
C ASP A 223 9.96 14.44 8.06
N CYS A 224 10.41 15.71 7.80
CA CYS A 224 11.83 16.05 7.65
C CYS A 224 12.32 17.07 8.68
N GLY A 225 11.86 17.01 9.93
CA GLY A 225 12.33 17.89 11.02
C GLY A 225 13.85 17.84 11.20
N THR A 226 14.47 16.68 10.96
CA THR A 226 15.93 16.51 11.00
C THR A 226 16.66 17.21 9.85
N GLY A 227 15.98 17.58 8.79
CA GLY A 227 16.51 18.42 7.71
C GLY A 227 16.23 19.91 7.94
N VAL A 228 15.02 20.23 8.40
CA VAL A 228 14.58 21.61 8.67
C VAL A 228 15.39 22.27 9.79
N ALA A 229 15.49 21.59 10.95
CA ALA A 229 16.14 22.17 12.12
C ALA A 229 17.63 22.50 11.89
N PRO A 230 18.48 21.63 11.31
CA PRO A 230 19.86 21.97 10.98
C PRO A 230 19.99 23.09 9.95
N THR A 231 19.09 23.14 8.96
CA THR A 231 19.08 24.22 7.96
C THR A 231 18.81 25.58 8.60
N MET A 232 17.81 25.65 9.47
CA MET A 232 17.48 26.87 10.23
C MET A 232 18.62 27.27 11.19
N GLU A 233 19.19 26.28 11.89
CA GLU A 233 20.28 26.56 12.84
C GLU A 233 21.55 26.99 12.11
N ALA A 234 21.88 26.44 10.97
CA ALA A 234 22.98 26.88 10.13
C ALA A 234 22.80 28.35 9.71
N ALA A 235 21.61 28.76 9.29
CA ALA A 235 21.27 30.13 8.95
C ALA A 235 21.46 31.03 10.15
N ARG A 236 20.97 30.64 11.33
CA ARG A 236 21.11 31.40 12.58
C ARG A 236 22.57 31.58 13.00
N LEU A 237 23.35 30.51 13.01
CA LEU A 237 24.74 30.50 13.43
C LEU A 237 25.61 31.34 12.50
N LEU A 238 25.49 31.20 11.19
CA LEU A 238 26.25 31.98 10.22
C LEU A 238 25.93 33.46 10.33
N THR A 239 24.66 33.80 10.52
CA THR A 239 24.23 35.18 10.72
C THR A 239 24.78 35.73 12.04
N ALA A 240 24.67 35.03 13.15
CA ALA A 240 25.16 35.46 14.47
C ALA A 240 26.68 35.60 14.51
N ALA A 241 27.41 34.76 13.76
CA ALA A 241 28.86 34.88 13.63
C ALA A 241 29.32 36.01 12.70
N GLY A 242 28.41 36.74 12.07
CA GLY A 242 28.74 37.76 11.08
C GLY A 242 29.45 37.20 9.84
N ALA A 243 29.13 35.97 9.44
CA ALA A 243 29.79 35.33 8.33
C ALA A 243 29.64 36.11 7.03
N LYS A 244 30.73 36.20 6.27
CA LYS A 244 30.80 36.84 4.95
C LYS A 244 31.22 35.82 3.92
N PRO A 245 30.31 34.96 3.49
CA PRO A 245 30.61 33.90 2.49
C PRO A 245 31.02 34.58 1.17
N LYS A 246 31.89 33.91 0.40
CA LYS A 246 32.23 34.35 -0.95
C LYS A 246 31.07 34.24 -1.91
N ARG A 247 30.34 33.14 -1.83
CA ARG A 247 29.11 32.82 -2.63
C ARG A 247 27.87 33.00 -1.76
N SER A 248 26.76 33.29 -2.38
CA SER A 248 25.49 33.33 -1.65
C SER A 248 25.10 31.96 -1.13
N ILE A 249 24.67 31.91 0.13
CA ILE A 249 24.11 30.67 0.74
C ILE A 249 22.60 30.84 0.79
N VAL A 250 21.89 29.90 0.20
CA VAL A 250 20.43 29.82 0.16
C VAL A 250 19.97 28.75 1.14
N PHE A 251 19.13 29.12 2.09
CA PHE A 251 18.48 28.20 3.02
C PHE A 251 17.06 28.01 2.53
N ALA A 252 16.71 26.80 2.12
CA ALA A 252 15.43 26.51 1.51
C ALA A 252 14.69 25.43 2.29
N LEU A 253 13.45 25.74 2.69
CA LEU A 253 12.51 24.78 3.26
C LEU A 253 11.40 24.58 2.24
N TRP A 254 11.36 23.39 1.66
CA TRP A 254 10.46 23.06 0.57
C TRP A 254 9.10 22.62 1.10
N ALA A 255 8.05 22.98 0.40
CA ALA A 255 6.68 22.57 0.72
C ALA A 255 6.17 21.50 -0.24
N GLY A 256 5.34 20.59 0.25
CA GLY A 256 4.70 19.57 -0.57
C GLY A 256 5.68 18.56 -1.16
N GLU A 257 6.72 18.22 -0.43
CA GLU A 257 7.66 17.16 -0.81
C GLU A 257 6.97 15.82 -0.85
N GLU A 258 6.26 15.48 0.21
CA GLU A 258 5.56 14.22 0.43
C GLU A 258 4.51 13.90 -0.64
N PHE A 259 4.01 14.91 -1.32
CA PHE A 259 3.04 14.82 -2.41
C PHE A 259 3.67 14.93 -3.80
N GLY A 260 4.96 14.71 -3.93
CA GLY A 260 5.67 14.64 -5.21
C GLY A 260 6.57 15.83 -5.52
N LEU A 261 7.30 16.36 -4.52
CA LEU A 261 8.31 17.42 -4.67
C LEU A 261 7.72 18.74 -5.20
N LEU A 262 6.48 19.06 -4.85
CA LEU A 262 5.74 20.15 -5.50
C LEU A 262 6.43 21.50 -5.38
N GLY A 263 6.90 21.83 -4.16
CA GLY A 263 7.54 23.12 -3.90
C GLY A 263 8.89 23.29 -4.58
N SER A 264 9.75 22.29 -4.51
CA SER A 264 11.07 22.35 -5.17
C SER A 264 10.95 22.36 -6.69
N LYS A 265 10.03 21.55 -7.28
CA LYS A 265 9.73 21.59 -8.72
C LYS A 265 9.23 22.96 -9.17
N ALA A 266 8.31 23.56 -8.40
CA ALA A 266 7.80 24.91 -8.71
C ALA A 266 8.90 25.96 -8.63
N TRP A 267 9.80 25.85 -7.65
CA TRP A 267 10.93 26.78 -7.54
C TRP A 267 11.88 26.65 -8.73
N VAL A 268 12.25 25.43 -9.13
CA VAL A 268 13.10 25.17 -10.31
C VAL A 268 12.45 25.72 -11.56
N ALA A 269 11.17 25.48 -11.78
CA ALA A 269 10.45 25.96 -12.94
C ALA A 269 10.35 27.49 -13.01
N SER A 270 10.29 28.19 -11.87
CA SER A 270 10.16 29.64 -11.80
C SER A 270 11.50 30.40 -11.77
N HIS A 271 12.64 29.70 -11.64
CA HIS A 271 13.96 30.31 -11.55
C HIS A 271 14.97 29.64 -12.52
N PRO A 272 14.64 29.50 -13.81
CA PRO A 272 15.54 28.85 -14.78
C PRO A 272 16.85 29.61 -14.95
N ASP A 273 16.85 30.94 -14.72
CA ASP A 273 18.01 31.82 -14.76
C ASP A 273 19.02 31.53 -13.66
N LYS A 274 18.59 31.03 -12.52
CA LYS A 274 19.46 30.71 -11.37
C LYS A 274 20.11 29.34 -11.46
N LEU A 275 19.51 28.40 -12.18
CA LEU A 275 19.98 27.01 -12.22
C LEU A 275 21.45 26.86 -12.64
N PRO A 276 21.97 27.60 -13.67
CA PRO A 276 23.38 27.53 -14.08
C PRO A 276 24.35 28.05 -13.00
N HIS A 277 23.86 28.81 -12.06
CA HIS A 277 24.65 29.43 -10.99
C HIS A 277 24.63 28.67 -9.67
N ILE A 278 23.93 27.53 -9.61
CA ILE A 278 23.94 26.67 -8.43
C ILE A 278 25.22 25.84 -8.45
N VAL A 279 26.13 26.14 -7.53
CA VAL A 279 27.43 25.48 -7.41
C VAL A 279 27.31 24.18 -6.63
N ASN A 280 26.44 24.14 -5.62
CA ASN A 280 26.20 22.96 -4.81
C ASN A 280 24.83 23.00 -4.13
N TYR A 281 24.31 21.81 -3.82
CA TYR A 281 23.06 21.63 -3.08
C TYR A 281 23.23 20.56 -2.00
N PHE A 282 23.00 20.94 -0.75
CA PHE A 282 22.98 20.07 0.41
C PHE A 282 21.53 19.86 0.84
N ASN A 283 20.97 18.71 0.52
CA ASN A 283 19.65 18.33 0.99
C ASN A 283 19.78 17.30 2.11
N ARG A 284 19.02 17.48 3.16
CA ARG A 284 18.86 16.48 4.20
C ARG A 284 17.38 16.13 4.30
N ASP A 285 17.12 14.84 4.13
CA ASP A 285 15.81 14.23 4.17
C ASP A 285 15.94 12.92 4.95
N GLY A 286 15.05 12.70 5.89
CA GLY A 286 15.18 11.62 6.84
C GLY A 286 16.29 11.82 7.89
N GLY A 287 16.27 11.00 8.94
CA GLY A 287 17.17 11.10 10.06
C GLY A 287 18.51 10.37 9.89
#